data_fa03bdf18a9c89591cf4c163ba307b90
#
_entry.id   fa03bdf18a9c89591cf4c163ba307b90
#
_cell.length_a   1.000
_cell.length_b   1.000
_cell.length_c   1.000
_cell.angle_alpha   90.00
_cell.angle_beta   90.00
_cell.angle_gamma   90.00
#
_symmetry.space_group_name_H-M   'P 1'
#
loop_
_entity.id
_entity.type
_entity.pdbx_description
1 polymer ?
#
loop_
_entity_poly.entity_id
_entity_poly.type
_entity_poly.pdbx_seq_one_letter_code
_entity_poly.pdbx_strand_id
1 'polypeptide(L)'
;MNSFNYDKIINEIDVFCAEISRLKSDGLFVIEFPMQFSSKNEIFEFVKAEFPLDPLIKGGKSWDALADSIGGGLEKFRANGVVVVMKYDTNNRCQSTSSMIEFIDILFQIRNEQIPDDMKIYLYLPNGFVE
;
A
#
# COMPACT_ATOMS: atom_id res chain seq x y z
N MET A 1 10.15 12.56 11.45
CA MET A 1 9.52 12.26 10.23
C MET A 1 10.08 11.02 9.61
N ASN A 2 9.22 10.23 9.13
CA ASN A 2 9.63 8.97 8.55
C ASN A 2 10.19 9.13 7.16
N SER A 3 11.23 8.39 6.91
CA SER A 3 11.87 8.41 5.62
C SER A 3 11.49 7.18 4.84
N PHE A 4 10.26 7.13 4.40
CA PHE A 4 9.87 6.01 3.56
C PHE A 4 10.40 6.22 2.16
N ASN A 5 11.06 5.21 1.64
CA ASN A 5 11.65 5.28 0.31
C ASN A 5 10.69 4.76 -0.72
N TYR A 6 9.78 5.63 -1.14
CA TYR A 6 8.84 5.26 -2.20
C TYR A 6 9.60 5.05 -3.50
N ASP A 7 9.18 4.06 -4.26
CA ASP A 7 9.82 3.78 -5.53
C ASP A 7 9.49 4.83 -6.58
N LYS A 8 8.34 5.50 -6.45
CA LYS A 8 7.97 6.57 -7.35
C LYS A 8 6.99 7.49 -6.63
N ILE A 9 7.10 8.79 -6.89
CA ILE A 9 6.15 9.76 -6.37
C ILE A 9 5.51 10.45 -7.56
N ILE A 10 4.18 10.45 -7.61
CA ILE A 10 3.41 11.00 -8.71
C ILE A 10 2.57 12.16 -8.20
N ASN A 11 2.61 13.29 -8.89
CA ASN A 11 1.93 14.50 -8.42
C ASN A 11 0.75 14.92 -9.28
N GLU A 12 0.61 14.38 -10.48
CA GLU A 12 -0.40 14.83 -11.41
C GLU A 12 -1.36 13.72 -11.76
N ILE A 13 -2.65 14.07 -11.82
CA ILE A 13 -3.69 13.06 -12.02
C ILE A 13 -3.56 12.36 -13.37
N ASP A 14 -3.20 13.11 -14.41
CA ASP A 14 -3.08 12.48 -15.74
C ASP A 14 -1.92 11.50 -15.76
N VAL A 15 -0.82 11.86 -15.14
CA VAL A 15 0.33 10.96 -15.04
C VAL A 15 -0.03 9.73 -14.22
N PHE A 16 -0.74 9.96 -13.13
CA PHE A 16 -1.17 8.86 -12.26
C PHE A 16 -2.05 7.87 -13.02
N CYS A 17 -3.06 8.37 -13.71
CA CYS A 17 -3.98 7.50 -14.44
C CYS A 17 -3.27 6.72 -15.54
N ALA A 18 -2.37 7.39 -16.26
CA ALA A 18 -1.62 6.71 -17.32
C ALA A 18 -0.72 5.63 -16.74
N GLU A 19 -0.07 5.91 -15.62
CA GLU A 19 0.83 4.95 -15.01
C GLU A 19 0.07 3.73 -14.50
N ILE A 20 -1.08 3.95 -13.85
CA ILE A 20 -1.88 2.83 -13.35
C ILE A 20 -2.34 1.95 -14.51
N SER A 21 -2.80 2.56 -15.60
CA SER A 21 -3.22 1.81 -16.78
C SER A 21 -2.07 0.99 -17.35
N ARG A 22 -0.89 1.60 -17.44
CA ARG A 22 0.28 0.91 -17.98
C ARG A 22 0.66 -0.28 -17.10
N LEU A 23 0.67 -0.09 -15.79
CA LEU A 23 1.03 -1.18 -14.89
C LEU A 23 0.07 -2.35 -15.03
N LYS A 24 -1.21 -2.06 -15.10
CA LYS A 24 -2.21 -3.13 -15.26
C LYS A 24 -2.09 -3.81 -16.60
N SER A 25 -1.81 -3.05 -17.66
CA SER A 25 -1.60 -3.63 -18.97
C SER A 25 -0.39 -4.56 -19.00
N ASP A 26 0.62 -4.23 -18.21
CA ASP A 26 1.82 -5.05 -18.13
C ASP A 26 1.62 -6.28 -17.25
N GLY A 27 0.43 -6.46 -16.71
CA GLY A 27 0.12 -7.64 -15.92
C GLY A 27 0.48 -7.55 -14.45
N LEU A 28 0.82 -6.38 -13.97
CA LEU A 28 1.14 -6.23 -12.56
C LEU A 28 -0.13 -6.20 -11.71
N PHE A 29 -0.01 -6.67 -10.50
CA PHE A 29 -1.11 -6.60 -9.53
C PHE A 29 -1.03 -5.27 -8.81
N VAL A 30 -2.01 -4.40 -9.04
CA VAL A 30 -1.98 -3.04 -8.51
C VAL A 30 -3.01 -2.90 -7.40
N ILE A 31 -2.56 -2.42 -6.26
CA ILE A 31 -3.46 -2.13 -5.13
C ILE A 31 -3.38 -0.63 -4.86
N GLU A 32 -4.52 0.04 -4.90
CA GLU A 32 -4.59 1.46 -4.60
C GLU A 32 -5.10 1.62 -3.17
N PHE A 33 -4.23 2.08 -2.30
CA PHE A 33 -4.55 2.22 -0.88
C PHE A 33 -4.83 3.68 -0.55
N PRO A 34 -6.07 4.03 -0.23
CA PRO A 34 -6.39 5.43 0.11
C PRO A 34 -5.91 5.74 1.52
N MET A 35 -5.07 6.76 1.64
CA MET A 35 -4.50 7.12 2.94
C MET A 35 -5.47 8.01 3.71
N GLN A 36 -6.65 7.49 3.98
CA GLN A 36 -7.69 8.23 4.64
C GLN A 36 -8.21 7.56 5.91
N PHE A 37 -7.67 6.42 6.25
CA PHE A 37 -8.16 5.67 7.38
C PHE A 37 -7.62 6.24 8.67
N SER A 38 -8.48 6.33 9.68
CA SER A 38 -8.09 6.91 10.96
C SER A 38 -7.97 5.87 12.05
N SER A 39 -8.34 4.63 11.79
CA SER A 39 -8.29 3.61 12.81
C SER A 39 -7.71 2.32 12.28
N LYS A 40 -7.16 1.53 13.21
CA LYS A 40 -6.63 0.23 12.89
C LYS A 40 -7.72 -0.67 12.29
N ASN A 41 -8.92 -0.57 12.81
CA ASN A 41 -10.03 -1.40 12.33
C ASN A 41 -10.33 -1.13 10.86
N GLU A 42 -10.34 0.14 10.47
CA GLU A 42 -10.61 0.49 9.08
C GLU A 42 -9.53 -0.05 8.15
N ILE A 43 -8.29 0.00 8.59
CA ILE A 43 -7.18 -0.53 7.78
C ILE A 43 -7.34 -2.03 7.62
N PHE A 44 -7.65 -2.74 8.69
CA PHE A 44 -7.83 -4.19 8.60
C PHE A 44 -8.97 -4.56 7.65
N GLU A 45 -10.07 -3.82 7.70
CA GLU A 45 -11.19 -4.10 6.81
C GLU A 45 -10.82 -3.87 5.34
N PHE A 46 -10.08 -2.81 5.07
CA PHE A 46 -9.62 -2.56 3.70
C PHE A 46 -8.70 -3.69 3.23
N VAL A 47 -7.76 -4.08 4.09
CA VAL A 47 -6.81 -5.11 3.73
C VAL A 47 -7.50 -6.42 3.43
N LYS A 48 -8.47 -6.78 4.26
CA LYS A 48 -9.21 -8.03 4.02
C LYS A 48 -9.94 -8.02 2.69
N ALA A 49 -10.40 -6.85 2.25
CA ALA A 49 -11.14 -6.73 1.02
C ALA A 49 -10.24 -6.67 -0.21
N GLU A 50 -9.08 -6.06 -0.09
CA GLU A 50 -8.29 -5.70 -1.26
C GLU A 50 -6.96 -6.40 -1.42
N PHE A 51 -6.41 -6.94 -0.34
CA PHE A 51 -5.11 -7.61 -0.44
C PHE A 51 -5.29 -9.12 -0.49
N PRO A 52 -4.42 -9.80 -1.24
CA PRO A 52 -4.39 -11.26 -1.12
C PRO A 52 -3.75 -11.62 0.23
N LEU A 53 -4.39 -12.50 0.96
CA LEU A 53 -3.93 -12.85 2.29
C LEU A 53 -3.69 -14.35 2.40
N ASP A 54 -2.57 -14.73 3.01
CA ASP A 54 -2.26 -16.12 3.24
C ASP A 54 -1.35 -16.22 4.45
N PRO A 55 -1.83 -16.73 5.57
CA PRO A 55 -3.18 -17.24 5.81
C PRO A 55 -4.20 -16.12 5.93
N LEU A 56 -5.46 -16.48 5.83
CA LEU A 56 -6.52 -15.51 6.03
C LEU A 56 -6.54 -15.05 7.47
N ILE A 57 -6.93 -13.80 7.65
CA ILE A 57 -7.07 -13.24 9.00
C ILE A 57 -8.43 -13.61 9.53
N LYS A 58 -8.45 -14.32 10.66
CA LYS A 58 -9.70 -14.85 11.18
C LYS A 58 -10.28 -14.08 12.35
N GLY A 59 -9.52 -13.26 12.96
CA GLY A 59 -9.99 -12.47 14.09
C GLY A 59 -8.82 -11.76 14.68
N GLY A 60 -9.11 -10.96 15.70
CA GLY A 60 -8.07 -10.17 16.29
C GLY A 60 -7.56 -9.10 15.36
N LYS A 61 -6.68 -8.27 15.88
CA LYS A 61 -6.13 -7.16 15.10
C LYS A 61 -4.65 -7.00 15.42
N SER A 62 -3.93 -8.11 15.28
CA SER A 62 -2.49 -8.11 15.51
C SER A 62 -1.76 -7.63 14.26
N TRP A 63 -0.93 -6.63 14.43
CA TRP A 63 -0.10 -6.17 13.31
C TRP A 63 0.83 -7.26 12.80
N ASP A 64 1.35 -8.10 13.70
CA ASP A 64 2.21 -9.19 13.29
C ASP A 64 1.47 -10.21 12.43
N ALA A 65 0.26 -10.54 12.81
CA ALA A 65 -0.53 -11.46 12.01
C ALA A 65 -0.88 -10.85 10.65
N LEU A 66 -1.17 -9.55 10.64
CA LEU A 66 -1.45 -8.86 9.38
C LEU A 66 -0.25 -8.88 8.47
N ALA A 67 0.93 -8.61 9.01
CA ALA A 67 2.15 -8.60 8.22
C ALA A 67 2.40 -9.98 7.60
N ASP A 68 2.23 -11.03 8.39
CA ASP A 68 2.40 -12.39 7.88
C ASP A 68 1.41 -12.71 6.77
N SER A 69 0.15 -12.34 6.96
CA SER A 69 -0.88 -12.63 5.98
C SER A 69 -0.64 -11.88 4.67
N ILE A 70 -0.29 -10.61 4.76
CA ILE A 70 -0.01 -9.81 3.56
C ILE A 70 1.22 -10.36 2.85
N GLY A 71 2.29 -10.62 3.60
CA GLY A 71 3.52 -11.12 3.00
C GLY A 71 3.30 -12.43 2.29
N GLY A 72 2.61 -13.37 2.93
CA GLY A 72 2.32 -14.65 2.31
C GLY A 72 1.46 -14.53 1.08
N GLY A 73 0.43 -13.65 1.15
CA GLY A 73 -0.46 -13.48 0.01
C GLY A 73 0.23 -12.82 -1.17
N LEU A 74 0.99 -11.77 -0.93
CA LEU A 74 1.69 -11.08 -2.01
C LEU A 74 2.72 -11.98 -2.66
N GLU A 75 3.36 -12.83 -1.87
CA GLU A 75 4.34 -13.77 -2.43
C GLU A 75 3.70 -14.70 -3.44
N LYS A 76 2.47 -15.07 -3.24
CA LYS A 76 1.77 -15.92 -4.18
C LYS A 76 1.40 -15.21 -5.47
N PHE A 77 1.24 -13.92 -5.44
CA PHE A 77 0.81 -13.14 -6.60
C PHE A 77 1.94 -12.39 -7.28
N ARG A 78 3.15 -12.70 -6.96
CA ARG A 78 4.28 -11.90 -7.45
C ARG A 78 4.74 -12.20 -8.86
N ALA A 79 4.06 -13.09 -9.57
CA ALA A 79 4.55 -13.57 -10.87
C ALA A 79 4.96 -12.42 -11.80
N ASN A 80 4.15 -11.37 -11.89
CA ASN A 80 4.46 -10.23 -12.73
C ASN A 80 4.75 -8.96 -11.94
N GLY A 81 4.79 -9.10 -10.62
CA GLY A 81 5.07 -7.98 -9.75
C GLY A 81 3.83 -7.38 -9.13
N VAL A 82 4.04 -6.70 -8.01
CA VAL A 82 2.97 -6.06 -7.24
C VAL A 82 3.33 -4.59 -7.04
N VAL A 83 2.36 -3.72 -7.24
CA VAL A 83 2.56 -2.29 -6.97
C VAL A 83 1.46 -1.84 -6.02
N VAL A 84 1.87 -1.32 -4.86
CA VAL A 84 0.93 -0.72 -3.93
C VAL A 84 1.07 0.79 -4.05
N VAL A 85 -0.03 1.44 -4.37
CA VAL A 85 -0.04 2.89 -4.54
C VAL A 85 -0.68 3.52 -3.32
N MET A 86 0.10 4.28 -2.57
CA MET A 86 -0.41 5.00 -1.41
C MET A 86 -0.98 6.32 -1.92
N LYS A 87 -2.29 6.47 -1.85
CA LYS A 87 -2.97 7.64 -2.40
C LYS A 87 -3.26 8.65 -1.29
N TYR A 88 -2.55 9.74 -1.29
CA TYR A 88 -2.76 10.79 -0.32
C TYR A 88 -3.93 11.67 -0.76
N ASP A 89 -4.87 11.90 0.13
CA ASP A 89 -6.04 12.72 -0.17
C ASP A 89 -5.92 14.04 0.58
N THR A 90 -5.65 15.11 -0.15
CA THR A 90 -5.45 16.41 0.48
C THR A 90 -6.73 16.95 1.12
N ASN A 91 -7.88 16.42 0.76
CA ASN A 91 -9.14 16.82 1.36
C ASN A 91 -9.43 16.09 2.66
N ASN A 92 -8.64 15.09 2.97
CA ASN A 92 -8.81 14.29 4.16
C ASN A 92 -7.66 14.56 5.11
N ARG A 93 -7.97 14.83 6.36
CA ARG A 93 -6.94 15.24 7.30
C ARG A 93 -6.50 14.18 8.26
N CYS A 94 -6.82 12.94 8.00
CA CYS A 94 -6.54 11.87 8.94
C CYS A 94 -5.26 11.11 8.66
N GLN A 95 -4.41 11.63 7.85
CA GLN A 95 -3.37 10.84 7.25
C GLN A 95 -2.19 10.47 8.13
N SER A 96 -2.07 11.08 9.29
CA SER A 96 -0.88 10.84 10.12
C SER A 96 -1.17 10.11 11.41
N THR A 97 -2.18 9.27 11.43
CA THR A 97 -2.46 8.51 12.64
C THR A 97 -1.38 7.47 12.85
N SER A 98 -1.18 7.07 14.09
CA SER A 98 -0.18 6.06 14.39
C SER A 98 -0.49 4.73 13.73
N SER A 99 -1.78 4.41 13.59
CA SER A 99 -2.15 3.17 12.90
C SER A 99 -1.73 3.21 11.43
N MET A 100 -1.91 4.35 10.78
CA MET A 100 -1.50 4.49 9.39
C MET A 100 0.01 4.33 9.24
N ILE A 101 0.75 4.95 10.15
CA ILE A 101 2.20 4.87 10.10
C ILE A 101 2.68 3.44 10.32
N GLU A 102 2.06 2.74 11.25
CA GLU A 102 2.41 1.34 11.48
C GLU A 102 2.13 0.47 10.27
N PHE A 103 1.01 0.72 9.60
CA PHE A 103 0.67 -0.05 8.41
C PHE A 103 1.66 0.20 7.28
N ILE A 104 2.00 1.47 7.06
CA ILE A 104 2.97 1.80 6.02
C ILE A 104 4.32 1.14 6.31
N ASP A 105 4.71 1.15 7.57
CA ASP A 105 5.95 0.51 8.00
C ASP A 105 5.96 -0.97 7.64
N ILE A 106 4.83 -1.64 7.88
CA ILE A 106 4.69 -3.05 7.55
C ILE A 106 4.87 -3.28 6.06
N LEU A 107 4.25 -2.44 5.24
CA LEU A 107 4.37 -2.60 3.80
C LEU A 107 5.82 -2.44 3.33
N PHE A 108 6.54 -1.47 3.88
CA PHE A 108 7.93 -1.27 3.50
C PHE A 108 8.80 -2.41 3.98
N GLN A 109 8.51 -2.98 5.15
CA GLN A 109 9.24 -4.15 5.61
C GLN A 109 9.05 -5.34 4.68
N ILE A 110 7.82 -5.58 4.27
CA ILE A 110 7.53 -6.69 3.34
C ILE A 110 8.29 -6.48 2.04
N ARG A 111 8.23 -5.27 1.49
CA ARG A 111 8.95 -4.99 0.25
C ARG A 111 10.44 -5.22 0.41
N ASN A 112 11.01 -4.70 1.48
CA ASN A 112 12.48 -4.72 1.63
C ASN A 112 13.02 -6.09 2.01
N GLU A 113 12.27 -6.87 2.78
CA GLU A 113 12.80 -8.08 3.37
C GLU A 113 12.24 -9.37 2.80
N GLN A 114 11.06 -9.32 2.22
CA GLN A 114 10.42 -10.53 1.73
C GLN A 114 10.41 -10.65 0.22
N ILE A 115 10.01 -9.59 -0.48
CA ILE A 115 9.89 -9.63 -1.93
C ILE A 115 10.48 -8.38 -2.57
N PRO A 116 11.78 -8.14 -2.35
CA PRO A 116 12.38 -6.87 -2.80
C PRO A 116 12.37 -6.66 -4.30
N ASP A 117 12.41 -7.73 -5.08
CA ASP A 117 12.45 -7.60 -6.53
C ASP A 117 11.06 -7.60 -7.18
N ASP A 118 10.04 -7.90 -6.41
CA ASP A 118 8.71 -8.12 -6.96
C ASP A 118 7.66 -7.14 -6.46
N MET A 119 8.01 -6.26 -5.56
CA MET A 119 7.05 -5.32 -4.99
C MET A 119 7.57 -3.90 -5.04
N LYS A 120 6.73 -2.99 -5.48
CA LYS A 120 7.04 -1.57 -5.44
C LYS A 120 5.96 -0.81 -4.70
N ILE A 121 6.35 0.28 -4.07
CA ILE A 121 5.42 1.14 -3.34
C ILE A 121 5.53 2.54 -3.89
N TYR A 122 4.44 3.01 -4.48
CA TYR A 122 4.36 4.35 -5.06
C TYR A 122 3.59 5.27 -4.12
N LEU A 123 3.85 6.56 -4.23
CA LEU A 123 3.08 7.56 -3.50
C LEU A 123 2.45 8.51 -4.50
N TYR A 124 1.15 8.72 -4.37
CA TYR A 124 0.44 9.69 -5.18
C TYR A 124 0.08 10.89 -4.31
N LEU A 125 0.67 12.04 -4.63
CA LEU A 125 0.42 13.31 -3.94
C LEU A 125 -0.20 14.28 -4.94
N PRO A 126 -1.52 14.40 -4.96
CA PRO A 126 -2.18 15.22 -5.98
C PRO A 126 -1.74 16.67 -5.92
N ASN A 127 -1.54 17.25 -7.10
CA ASN A 127 -1.24 18.66 -7.25
C ASN A 127 0.01 19.11 -6.55
N GLY A 128 0.97 18.21 -6.50
CA GLY A 128 2.22 18.58 -5.88
C GLY A 128 2.00 19.09 -4.49
N PHE A 129 1.27 18.37 -3.68
CA PHE A 129 0.99 18.78 -2.32
C PHE A 129 2.27 19.18 -1.62
N VAL A 130 2.26 20.36 -1.07
CA VAL A 130 3.42 20.86 -0.33
C VAL A 130 2.87 21.41 0.94
N GLU A 131 3.35 21.00 2.04
CA GLU A 131 2.82 21.44 3.26
C GLU A 131 3.21 22.74 3.67
#